data_6f2ad4a74df487f35ac3659884a2142e
#
_entry.id   6f2ad4a74df487f35ac3659884a2142e
#
_cell.length_a   1.000
_cell.length_b   1.000
_cell.length_c   1.000
_cell.angle_alpha   90.00
_cell.angle_beta   90.00
_cell.angle_gamma   90.00
#
_symmetry.space_group_name_H-M   'P 1'
#
loop_
_entity.id
_entity.type
_entity.pdbx_description
1 polymer ?
#
loop_
_entity_poly.entity_id
_entity_poly.type
_entity_poly.pdbx_seq_one_letter_code
_entity_poly.pdbx_strand_id
1 'polypeptide(L)'
;RGLWTRLLRPVQAALARGRQDPRPTTSSPREEAARDAALGERLAARWLRRHGHRILARNLRVGPDEADLVVAVPDAEGMVLAIVEVKTSRTGDARPLLRIDAGKQRRLVRLARRLLAMEAFADALIRFDALGVDLSVDPPRIEHQPACFDAAWPTDRRDRRGR
;
A
#
# COMPACT_ATOMS: atom_id res chain seq x y z
N ARG A 1 -1.76 2.24 23.29
CA ARG A 1 -0.66 2.90 22.49
C ARG A 1 0.62 2.04 22.38
N GLY A 2 0.83 1.03 23.25
CA GLY A 2 2.09 0.25 23.32
C GLY A 2 2.21 -0.94 22.38
N LEU A 3 1.11 -1.58 21.98
CA LEU A 3 1.12 -2.81 21.18
C LEU A 3 1.69 -2.59 19.76
N TRP A 4 1.27 -1.49 19.12
CA TRP A 4 1.68 -1.14 17.76
C TRP A 4 3.16 -0.80 17.61
N THR A 5 3.79 -0.25 18.64
CA THR A 5 5.19 0.15 18.61
C THR A 5 6.13 -1.07 18.64
N ARG A 6 5.73 -2.15 19.30
CA ARG A 6 6.46 -3.43 19.33
C ARG A 6 6.37 -4.19 18.00
N LEU A 7 5.20 -4.17 17.34
CA LEU A 7 4.94 -4.88 16.10
C LEU A 7 5.66 -4.27 14.89
N LEU A 8 6.00 -2.98 14.94
CA LEU A 8 6.59 -2.24 13.81
C LEU A 8 8.12 -2.30 13.75
N ARG A 9 8.82 -2.71 14.82
CA ARG A 9 10.29 -2.76 14.82
C ARG A 9 10.92 -3.62 13.71
N PRO A 10 10.45 -4.86 13.44
CA PRO A 10 11.02 -5.66 12.36
C PRO A 10 10.71 -5.09 10.96
N VAL A 11 9.56 -4.45 10.77
CA VAL A 11 9.18 -3.82 9.51
C VAL A 11 10.00 -2.55 9.26
N GLN A 12 10.27 -1.75 10.28
CA GLN A 12 11.10 -0.55 10.18
C GLN A 12 12.58 -0.88 9.90
N ALA A 13 13.11 -1.97 10.44
CA ALA A 13 14.47 -2.42 10.16
C ALA A 13 14.64 -2.87 8.68
N ALA A 14 13.60 -3.44 8.06
CA ALA A 14 13.60 -3.78 6.64
C ALA A 14 13.48 -2.54 5.72
N LEU A 15 12.91 -1.44 6.24
CA LEU A 15 12.63 -0.18 5.51
C LEU A 15 13.79 0.82 5.53
N ALA A 16 14.80 0.65 6.41
CA ALA A 16 15.89 1.61 6.62
C ALA A 16 16.88 1.73 5.43
N ARG A 17 16.68 1.00 4.34
CA ARG A 17 17.46 1.13 3.10
C ARG A 17 16.74 2.02 2.09
N GLY A 18 16.56 3.30 2.46
CA GLY A 18 15.96 4.32 1.61
C GLY A 18 16.93 4.82 0.53
N ARG A 19 16.38 5.05 -0.66
CA ARG A 19 17.06 5.74 -1.77
C ARG A 19 17.26 7.22 -1.45
N GLN A 20 18.45 7.73 -1.75
CA GLN A 20 18.72 9.17 -1.83
C GLN A 20 18.13 9.70 -3.13
N ASP A 21 17.39 10.81 -3.07
CA ASP A 21 16.86 11.53 -4.24
C ASP A 21 18.01 12.19 -5.03
N PRO A 22 18.12 11.97 -6.34
CA PRO A 22 19.03 12.72 -7.19
C PRO A 22 18.48 14.15 -7.45
N ARG A 23 19.37 15.13 -7.47
CA ARG A 23 19.07 16.54 -7.80
C ARG A 23 18.72 16.71 -9.28
N PRO A 24 17.86 17.68 -9.64
CA PRO A 24 17.34 17.82 -10.99
C PRO A 24 18.29 18.57 -11.92
N THR A 25 18.58 17.96 -13.05
CA THR A 25 18.98 18.62 -14.29
C THR A 25 18.02 18.13 -15.37
N THR A 26 17.59 18.98 -16.30
CA THR A 26 16.64 18.75 -17.42
C THR A 26 16.00 17.37 -17.45
N SER A 27 14.75 17.28 -16.95
CA SER A 27 14.10 16.01 -16.70
C SER A 27 13.65 15.33 -17.99
N SER A 28 14.05 14.07 -18.17
CA SER A 28 13.48 13.19 -19.17
C SER A 28 12.00 12.87 -18.82
N PRO A 29 11.16 12.51 -19.81
CA PRO A 29 9.76 12.09 -19.55
C PRO A 29 9.66 10.97 -18.50
N ARG A 30 10.66 10.12 -18.40
CA ARG A 30 10.74 9.04 -17.41
C ARG A 30 11.00 9.55 -16.00
N GLU A 31 11.80 10.59 -15.86
CA GLU A 31 12.05 11.24 -14.57
C GLU A 31 10.84 12.05 -14.10
N GLU A 32 10.12 12.67 -15.03
CA GLU A 32 8.86 13.36 -14.71
C GLU A 32 7.81 12.38 -14.21
N ALA A 33 7.62 11.25 -14.89
CA ALA A 33 6.71 10.19 -14.45
C ALA A 33 7.10 9.64 -13.05
N ALA A 34 8.40 9.48 -12.78
CA ALA A 34 8.88 9.04 -11.47
C ALA A 34 8.62 10.07 -10.36
N ARG A 35 8.77 11.37 -10.67
CA ARG A 35 8.44 12.47 -9.74
C ARG A 35 6.93 12.53 -9.44
N ASP A 36 6.10 12.37 -10.47
CA ASP A 36 4.65 12.35 -10.32
C ASP A 36 4.20 11.15 -9.48
N ALA A 37 4.75 9.97 -9.72
CA ALA A 37 4.50 8.80 -8.90
C ALA A 37 4.87 9.05 -7.42
N ALA A 38 6.07 9.57 -7.16
CA ALA A 38 6.52 9.90 -5.82
C ALA A 38 5.66 10.99 -5.15
N LEU A 39 5.18 11.99 -5.91
CA LEU A 39 4.24 12.99 -5.42
C LEU A 39 2.90 12.34 -5.08
N GLY A 40 2.37 11.51 -5.97
CA GLY A 40 1.11 10.79 -5.75
C GLY A 40 1.14 9.94 -4.49
N GLU A 41 2.19 9.16 -4.28
CA GLU A 41 2.36 8.36 -3.05
C GLU A 41 2.38 9.22 -1.78
N ARG A 42 3.03 10.40 -1.82
CA ARG A 42 3.03 11.34 -0.67
C ARG A 42 1.64 11.88 -0.39
N LEU A 43 0.91 12.25 -1.43
CA LEU A 43 -0.47 12.76 -1.33
C LEU A 43 -1.41 11.67 -0.83
N ALA A 44 -1.31 10.46 -1.37
CA ALA A 44 -2.06 9.28 -0.95
C ALA A 44 -1.84 8.98 0.55
N ALA A 45 -0.58 8.94 0.99
CA ALA A 45 -0.26 8.70 2.40
C ALA A 45 -0.80 9.81 3.33
N ARG A 46 -0.78 11.08 2.88
CA ARG A 46 -1.34 12.20 3.64
C ARG A 46 -2.86 12.08 3.74
N TRP A 47 -3.51 11.75 2.63
CA TRP A 47 -4.95 11.58 2.56
C TRP A 47 -5.42 10.46 3.48
N LEU A 48 -4.79 9.28 3.41
CA LEU A 48 -5.11 8.15 4.28
C LEU A 48 -4.99 8.49 5.77
N ARG A 49 -3.93 9.23 6.17
CA ARG A 49 -3.79 9.68 7.57
C ARG A 49 -4.92 10.61 8.02
N ARG A 50 -5.37 11.52 7.15
CA ARG A 50 -6.49 12.41 7.45
C ARG A 50 -7.82 11.68 7.58
N HIS A 51 -7.95 10.50 6.95
CA HIS A 51 -9.10 9.60 7.05
C HIS A 51 -8.94 8.52 8.13
N GLY A 52 -8.06 8.76 9.11
CA GLY A 52 -7.92 7.91 10.29
C GLY A 52 -7.07 6.65 10.08
N HIS A 53 -6.49 6.45 8.91
CA HIS A 53 -5.64 5.28 8.64
C HIS A 53 -4.21 5.49 9.13
N ARG A 54 -3.60 4.43 9.64
CA ARG A 54 -2.21 4.45 10.09
C ARG A 54 -1.29 3.83 9.04
N ILE A 55 -0.40 4.63 8.46
CA ILE A 55 0.62 4.12 7.53
C ILE A 55 1.65 3.31 8.32
N LEU A 56 1.79 2.04 8.00
CA LEU A 56 2.77 1.12 8.59
C LEU A 56 4.07 1.10 7.80
N ALA A 57 3.96 1.09 6.46
CA ALA A 57 5.09 1.08 5.56
C ALA A 57 4.78 1.86 4.27
N ARG A 58 5.85 2.33 3.61
CA ARG A 58 5.83 2.94 2.27
C ARG A 58 6.88 2.22 1.43
N ASN A 59 6.56 1.96 0.17
CA ASN A 59 7.44 1.27 -0.78
C ASN A 59 8.00 -0.03 -0.18
N LEU A 60 7.09 -0.81 0.45
CA LEU A 60 7.48 -2.03 1.13
C LEU A 60 7.88 -3.09 0.13
N ARG A 61 9.11 -3.56 0.23
CA ARG A 61 9.62 -4.70 -0.56
C ARG A 61 9.75 -5.94 0.30
N VAL A 62 9.16 -7.03 -0.18
CA VAL A 62 9.31 -8.35 0.44
C VAL A 62 9.67 -9.35 -0.65
N GLY A 63 10.94 -9.74 -0.72
CA GLY A 63 11.48 -10.47 -1.86
C GLY A 63 11.37 -9.64 -3.14
N PRO A 64 10.84 -10.20 -4.24
CA PRO A 64 10.70 -9.49 -5.53
C PRO A 64 9.45 -8.60 -5.60
N ASP A 65 8.58 -8.64 -4.58
CA ASP A 65 7.30 -7.97 -4.62
C ASP A 65 7.33 -6.65 -3.84
N GLU A 66 6.60 -5.64 -4.34
CA GLU A 66 6.55 -4.29 -3.78
C GLU A 66 5.10 -3.82 -3.66
N ALA A 67 4.78 -3.15 -2.54
CA ALA A 67 3.55 -2.43 -2.30
C ALA A 67 3.86 -0.95 -2.01
N ASP A 68 3.09 -0.03 -2.58
CA ASP A 68 3.32 1.40 -2.41
C ASP A 68 3.06 1.83 -0.97
N LEU A 69 1.94 1.37 -0.38
CA LEU A 69 1.63 1.62 1.03
C LEU A 69 1.09 0.35 1.70
N VAL A 70 1.45 0.15 2.96
CA VAL A 70 0.81 -0.81 3.87
C VAL A 70 0.23 -0.04 5.03
N VAL A 71 -1.06 -0.26 5.31
CA VAL A 71 -1.87 0.61 6.15
C VAL A 71 -2.63 -0.24 7.17
N ALA A 72 -2.61 0.15 8.44
CA ALA A 72 -3.56 -0.38 9.41
C ALA A 72 -4.85 0.42 9.34
N VAL A 73 -5.94 -0.30 9.14
CA VAL A 73 -7.28 0.24 9.09
C VAL A 73 -7.94 -0.03 10.44
N PRO A 74 -8.52 0.98 11.11
CA PRO A 74 -9.31 0.75 12.30
C PRO A 74 -10.50 -0.16 11.96
N ASP A 75 -10.65 -1.25 12.69
CA ASP A 75 -11.76 -2.18 12.56
C ASP A 75 -12.21 -2.66 13.95
N ALA A 76 -13.50 -2.90 14.11
CA ALA A 76 -14.08 -3.37 15.37
C ALA A 76 -13.75 -4.85 15.64
N GLU A 77 -13.50 -5.64 14.61
CA GLU A 77 -13.30 -7.09 14.67
C GLU A 77 -11.83 -7.50 14.78
N GLY A 78 -10.90 -6.53 14.67
CA GLY A 78 -9.48 -6.84 14.75
C GLY A 78 -8.59 -5.96 13.88
N MET A 79 -7.40 -6.47 13.52
CA MET A 79 -6.45 -5.74 12.70
C MET A 79 -6.68 -6.02 11.22
N VAL A 80 -7.09 -5.00 10.46
CA VAL A 80 -7.11 -5.04 9.00
C VAL A 80 -5.85 -4.36 8.46
N LEU A 81 -5.09 -5.09 7.64
CA LEU A 81 -3.98 -4.54 6.86
C LEU A 81 -4.44 -4.28 5.44
N ALA A 82 -4.57 -3.01 5.07
CA ALA A 82 -4.78 -2.63 3.69
C ALA A 82 -3.43 -2.52 2.96
N ILE A 83 -3.28 -3.28 1.88
CA ILE A 83 -2.18 -3.16 0.93
C ILE A 83 -2.68 -2.28 -0.19
N VAL A 84 -2.11 -1.08 -0.29
CA VAL A 84 -2.62 -0.01 -1.17
C VAL A 84 -1.68 0.17 -2.35
N GLU A 85 -2.23 0.08 -3.55
CA GLU A 85 -1.59 0.47 -4.80
C GLU A 85 -1.97 1.90 -5.14
N VAL A 86 -0.99 2.75 -5.42
CA VAL A 86 -1.20 4.15 -5.78
C VAL A 86 -0.98 4.33 -7.27
N LYS A 87 -1.94 4.96 -7.93
CA LYS A 87 -1.87 5.34 -9.34
C LYS A 87 -1.96 6.85 -9.47
N THR A 88 -1.05 7.43 -10.21
CA THR A 88 -0.98 8.89 -10.43
C THR A 88 -1.16 9.20 -11.90
N SER A 89 -1.94 10.24 -12.22
CA SER A 89 -2.15 10.72 -13.57
C SER A 89 -2.16 12.25 -13.63
N ARG A 90 -1.75 12.81 -14.78
CA ARG A 90 -1.94 14.21 -15.15
C ARG A 90 -2.97 14.39 -16.26
N THR A 91 -3.59 13.33 -16.73
CA THR A 91 -4.51 13.37 -17.90
C THR A 91 -5.98 13.52 -17.51
N GLY A 92 -6.30 13.61 -16.21
CA GLY A 92 -7.67 13.79 -15.72
C GLY A 92 -8.55 12.53 -15.74
N ASP A 93 -8.04 11.42 -16.24
CA ASP A 93 -8.76 10.16 -16.24
C ASP A 93 -8.40 9.32 -15.00
N ALA A 94 -9.17 9.52 -13.92
CA ALA A 94 -8.92 8.84 -12.65
C ALA A 94 -9.47 7.40 -12.61
N ARG A 95 -10.49 7.07 -13.41
CA ARG A 95 -11.15 5.75 -13.35
C ARG A 95 -10.24 4.57 -13.76
N PRO A 96 -9.39 4.67 -14.80
CA PRO A 96 -8.40 3.64 -15.08
C PRO A 96 -7.36 3.48 -13.97
N LEU A 97 -7.15 4.51 -13.14
CA LEU A 97 -6.18 4.47 -12.06
C LEU A 97 -6.53 3.45 -10.97
N LEU A 98 -7.80 3.17 -10.77
CA LEU A 98 -8.26 2.23 -9.75
C LEU A 98 -8.18 0.76 -10.19
N ARG A 99 -7.83 0.49 -11.45
CA ARG A 99 -7.65 -0.87 -11.94
C ARG A 99 -6.23 -1.37 -11.68
N ILE A 100 -6.15 -2.48 -10.95
CA ILE A 100 -4.91 -3.21 -10.73
C ILE A 100 -4.88 -4.40 -11.69
N ASP A 101 -3.88 -4.45 -12.57
CA ASP A 101 -3.74 -5.56 -13.51
C ASP A 101 -3.48 -6.90 -12.78
N ALA A 102 -3.84 -8.02 -13.44
CA ALA A 102 -3.73 -9.34 -12.85
C ALA A 102 -2.29 -9.72 -12.44
N GLY A 103 -1.28 -9.17 -13.13
CA GLY A 103 0.13 -9.38 -12.78
C GLY A 103 0.48 -8.71 -11.45
N LYS A 104 0.06 -7.44 -11.27
CA LYS A 104 0.26 -6.71 -10.02
C LYS A 104 -0.56 -7.33 -8.88
N GLN A 105 -1.83 -7.73 -9.13
CA GLN A 105 -2.64 -8.44 -8.13
C GLN A 105 -1.91 -9.66 -7.58
N ARG A 106 -1.36 -10.53 -8.46
CA ARG A 106 -0.59 -11.71 -8.05
C ARG A 106 0.64 -11.33 -7.19
N ARG A 107 1.34 -10.23 -7.53
CA ARG A 107 2.49 -9.75 -6.73
C ARG A 107 2.04 -9.29 -5.34
N LEU A 108 0.96 -8.50 -5.26
CA LEU A 108 0.42 -8.02 -3.99
C LEU A 108 -0.09 -9.18 -3.11
N VAL A 109 -0.72 -10.19 -3.69
CA VAL A 109 -1.15 -11.42 -2.97
C VAL A 109 0.06 -12.18 -2.42
N ARG A 110 1.14 -12.35 -3.20
CA ARG A 110 2.36 -12.99 -2.70
C ARG A 110 2.99 -12.20 -1.55
N LEU A 111 3.05 -10.86 -1.67
CA LEU A 111 3.54 -9.98 -0.61
C LEU A 111 2.69 -10.14 0.65
N ALA A 112 1.35 -10.12 0.53
CA ALA A 112 0.44 -10.32 1.63
C ALA A 112 0.66 -11.65 2.36
N ARG A 113 0.84 -12.76 1.61
CA ARG A 113 1.15 -14.08 2.20
C ARG A 113 2.44 -14.05 3.03
N ARG A 114 3.47 -13.34 2.57
CA ARG A 114 4.71 -13.18 3.33
C ARG A 114 4.52 -12.33 4.58
N LEU A 115 3.71 -11.29 4.53
CA LEU A 115 3.35 -10.50 5.71
C LEU A 115 2.61 -11.35 6.75
N LEU A 116 1.62 -12.12 6.32
CA LEU A 116 0.86 -13.02 7.19
C LEU A 116 1.70 -14.18 7.77
N ALA A 117 2.83 -14.51 7.17
CA ALA A 117 3.78 -15.48 7.73
C ALA A 117 4.61 -14.90 8.89
N MET A 118 4.61 -13.57 9.08
CA MET A 118 5.24 -12.93 10.22
C MET A 118 4.32 -13.01 11.43
N GLU A 119 4.84 -13.40 12.60
CA GLU A 119 4.07 -13.52 13.85
C GLU A 119 3.23 -12.27 14.16
N ALA A 120 3.81 -11.09 13.91
CA ALA A 120 3.16 -9.80 14.15
C ALA A 120 1.86 -9.58 13.35
N PHE A 121 1.66 -10.28 12.24
CA PHE A 121 0.53 -10.12 11.33
C PHE A 121 -0.24 -11.42 11.09
N ALA A 122 0.06 -12.48 11.85
CA ALA A 122 -0.51 -13.81 11.63
C ALA A 122 -2.05 -13.83 11.68
N ASP A 123 -2.65 -12.99 12.52
CA ASP A 123 -4.10 -12.88 12.71
C ASP A 123 -4.72 -11.68 11.98
N ALA A 124 -3.94 -10.97 11.14
CA ALA A 124 -4.46 -9.82 10.42
C ALA A 124 -5.37 -10.23 9.25
N LEU A 125 -6.44 -9.51 9.07
CA LEU A 125 -7.23 -9.56 7.85
C LEU A 125 -6.52 -8.71 6.77
N ILE A 126 -6.44 -9.22 5.55
CA ILE A 126 -5.84 -8.49 4.43
C ILE A 126 -6.94 -7.89 3.57
N ARG A 127 -6.74 -6.63 3.18
CA ARG A 127 -7.55 -5.93 2.18
C ARG A 127 -6.63 -5.34 1.10
N PHE A 128 -7.07 -5.38 -0.15
CA PHE A 128 -6.35 -4.75 -1.26
C PHE A 128 -7.11 -3.53 -1.71
N ASP A 129 -6.45 -2.37 -1.66
CA ASP A 129 -7.04 -1.09 -1.98
C ASP A 129 -6.32 -0.46 -3.18
N ALA A 130 -7.06 0.28 -4.00
CA ALA A 130 -6.49 1.16 -5.02
C ALA A 130 -6.72 2.62 -4.64
N LEU A 131 -5.74 3.48 -4.89
CA LEU A 131 -5.83 4.90 -4.65
C LEU A 131 -5.34 5.67 -5.87
N GLY A 132 -6.26 6.37 -6.55
CA GLY A 132 -5.97 7.22 -7.69
C GLY A 132 -5.67 8.65 -7.24
N VAL A 133 -4.60 9.24 -7.80
CA VAL A 133 -4.23 10.64 -7.59
C VAL A 133 -4.20 11.36 -8.93
N ASP A 134 -5.15 12.26 -9.13
CA ASP A 134 -5.25 13.09 -10.32
C ASP A 134 -4.54 14.42 -10.09
N LEU A 135 -3.41 14.60 -10.75
CA LEU A 135 -2.60 15.82 -10.73
C LEU A 135 -2.96 16.81 -11.84
N SER A 136 -3.99 16.53 -12.66
CA SER A 136 -4.44 17.43 -13.73
C SER A 136 -5.23 18.62 -13.19
N VAL A 137 -5.67 18.56 -11.94
CA VAL A 137 -6.46 19.59 -11.26
C VAL A 137 -5.75 20.08 -10.00
N ASP A 138 -6.04 21.33 -9.60
CA ASP A 138 -5.52 21.94 -8.38
C ASP A 138 -6.70 22.39 -7.48
N PRO A 139 -6.81 21.91 -6.24
CA PRO A 139 -5.96 20.90 -5.60
C PRO A 139 -6.11 19.51 -6.24
N PRO A 140 -5.08 18.64 -6.16
CA PRO A 140 -5.13 17.28 -6.68
C PRO A 140 -6.31 16.49 -6.13
N ARG A 141 -7.05 15.80 -7.03
CA ARG A 141 -8.17 14.95 -6.65
C ARG A 141 -7.67 13.56 -6.28
N ILE A 142 -8.20 13.04 -5.17
CA ILE A 142 -7.86 11.70 -4.69
C ILE A 142 -9.15 10.87 -4.64
N GLU A 143 -9.08 9.67 -5.21
CA GLU A 143 -10.15 8.69 -5.20
C GLU A 143 -9.62 7.40 -4.58
N HIS A 144 -10.31 6.87 -3.58
CA HIS A 144 -9.96 5.64 -2.89
C HIS A 144 -11.02 4.58 -3.16
N GLN A 145 -10.57 3.43 -3.62
CA GLN A 145 -11.37 2.23 -3.77
C GLN A 145 -10.86 1.16 -2.80
N PRO A 146 -11.49 1.01 -1.63
CA PRO A 146 -11.20 -0.09 -0.73
C PRO A 146 -11.69 -1.41 -1.34
N ALA A 147 -11.04 -2.52 -0.97
CA ALA A 147 -11.38 -3.86 -1.44
C ALA A 147 -11.51 -3.95 -2.98
N CYS A 148 -10.55 -3.38 -3.71
CA CYS A 148 -10.63 -3.27 -5.18
C CYS A 148 -10.52 -4.61 -5.91
N PHE A 149 -10.05 -5.67 -5.24
CA PHE A 149 -10.12 -7.05 -5.68
C PHE A 149 -10.03 -8.01 -4.50
N ASP A 150 -10.59 -9.21 -4.68
CA ASP A 150 -10.50 -10.29 -3.71
C ASP A 150 -9.35 -11.24 -4.07
N ALA A 151 -8.56 -11.60 -3.06
CA ALA A 151 -7.62 -12.69 -3.20
C ALA A 151 -8.32 -14.01 -2.85
N ALA A 152 -8.27 -14.98 -3.74
CA ALA A 152 -8.59 -16.36 -3.37
C ALA A 152 -7.55 -16.85 -2.35
N TRP A 153 -7.87 -16.78 -1.06
CA TRP A 153 -7.06 -17.38 -0.01
C TRP A 153 -7.34 -18.89 0.02
N PRO A 154 -6.31 -19.73 0.24
CA PRO A 154 -6.55 -21.09 0.65
C PRO A 154 -7.37 -21.07 1.95
N THR A 155 -8.50 -21.73 1.95
CA THR A 155 -9.48 -21.79 3.06
C THR A 155 -8.95 -22.47 4.33
N ASP A 156 -7.67 -22.81 4.39
CA ASP A 156 -7.04 -23.66 5.41
C ASP A 156 -6.67 -22.94 6.74
N ARG A 157 -7.16 -21.71 6.97
CA ARG A 157 -6.86 -20.99 8.24
C ARG A 157 -7.94 -21.08 9.31
N ARG A 158 -9.13 -21.59 9.02
CA ARG A 158 -10.20 -21.70 10.01
C ARG A 158 -10.09 -22.93 10.93
N ASP A 159 -9.23 -23.88 10.57
CA ASP A 159 -9.15 -25.16 11.30
C ASP A 159 -8.07 -25.21 12.40
N ARG A 160 -7.27 -24.17 12.57
CA ARG A 160 -6.21 -24.16 13.61
C ARG A 160 -6.65 -23.66 15.00
N ARG A 161 -7.89 -23.25 15.18
CA ARG A 161 -8.45 -22.85 16.49
C ARG A 161 -9.29 -23.91 17.18
N GLY A 162 -9.26 -25.16 16.70
CA GLY A 162 -10.06 -26.28 17.18
C GLY A 162 -9.26 -27.47 17.72
N ARG A 163 -8.12 -27.22 18.40
CA ARG A 163 -7.51 -28.25 19.26
C ARG A 163 -6.77 -27.60 20.41
#